data_ab290f8434af27088222d3489a4fa2bd
#
_entry.id   ab290f8434af27088222d3489a4fa2bd
#
_cell.length_a   1.000
_cell.length_b   1.000
_cell.length_c   1.000
_cell.angle_alpha   90.00
_cell.angle_beta   90.00
_cell.angle_gamma   90.00
#
_symmetry.space_group_name_H-M   'P 1'
#
loop_
_entity.id
_entity.type
_entity.pdbx_description
1 polymer ?
#
loop_
_entity_poly.entity_id
_entity_poly.type
_entity_poly.pdbx_seq_one_letter_code
_entity_poly.pdbx_strand_id
1 'polypeptide(L)'
;MKEMKLYLIIIISVVMSLGACSKKNNAQPNLVEPPVVVPPPPGGTTTGFTISQSLNQATPNTDLDMWTIYSSATQAATDFKPLPAGYDDKILSFVLPKGNMAVFAENQDGTGESICYVAVTSDVKENLPTRLVGKVSYVRMVPFRNISKRGVGYTNFNDVQALKVAWYYNWGFNLVSIPSIQYVPMTWGKNAASAANASVFIGRRDIDHLLSFNEPDGLHQANMPDIDDAVARYEFMLKTGLRMCSPAVTQDNATVDTRWLGQFMTAAAAAKARVDVVALHWYDWGSQTNDKSTDQLNADAILSRFKVYIARVHAAYPNQSLWFTEYNCNPTRNEAVHLLFMKSSAEYLNSLSYVERYAYFFPGVLPATSGTPNYTLTTMGKTWSEIPSPSSLTANVIPK
;
A
#
# COMPACT_ATOMS: atom_id res chain seq x y z
N MET A 1 -15.44 -39.92 59.34
CA MET A 1 -15.97 -38.70 58.78
C MET A 1 -14.76 -37.78 58.50
N LYS A 2 -14.30 -37.73 57.27
CA LYS A 2 -13.17 -36.86 56.86
C LYS A 2 -13.78 -35.64 56.16
N GLU A 3 -13.57 -34.50 56.73
CA GLU A 3 -13.95 -33.21 56.11
C GLU A 3 -13.10 -32.94 54.90
N MET A 4 -13.72 -32.77 53.75
CA MET A 4 -13.11 -32.41 52.50
C MET A 4 -13.17 -30.86 52.40
N LYS A 5 -12.01 -30.18 52.60
CA LYS A 5 -11.90 -28.73 52.39
C LYS A 5 -11.87 -28.45 50.89
N LEU A 6 -12.94 -27.80 50.44
CA LEU A 6 -13.07 -27.26 49.08
C LEU A 6 -12.21 -26.02 48.94
N TYR A 7 -11.06 -26.09 48.21
CA TYR A 7 -10.30 -24.93 47.83
C TYR A 7 -10.94 -24.26 46.60
N LEU A 8 -11.59 -23.15 46.86
CA LEU A 8 -12.09 -22.26 45.81
C LEU A 8 -10.89 -21.54 45.14
N ILE A 9 -10.45 -22.01 44.00
CA ILE A 9 -9.46 -21.32 43.17
C ILE A 9 -10.22 -20.18 42.48
N ILE A 10 -10.04 -18.97 42.96
CA ILE A 10 -10.46 -17.73 42.27
C ILE A 10 -9.44 -17.51 41.16
N ILE A 11 -9.80 -17.89 39.94
CA ILE A 11 -9.07 -17.45 38.74
C ILE A 11 -9.44 -15.99 38.51
N ILE A 12 -8.59 -15.10 38.95
CA ILE A 12 -8.65 -13.69 38.56
C ILE A 12 -8.18 -13.66 37.11
N SER A 13 -9.12 -13.68 36.18
CA SER A 13 -8.85 -13.33 34.79
C SER A 13 -8.53 -11.83 34.74
N VAL A 14 -7.25 -11.53 34.79
CA VAL A 14 -6.77 -10.19 34.43
C VAL A 14 -7.01 -10.06 32.92
N VAL A 15 -8.16 -9.51 32.58
CA VAL A 15 -8.39 -8.99 31.23
C VAL A 15 -7.47 -7.79 31.09
N MET A 16 -6.24 -8.04 30.63
CA MET A 16 -5.43 -6.98 30.05
C MET A 16 -6.18 -6.48 28.82
N SER A 17 -6.84 -5.35 28.96
CA SER A 17 -7.32 -4.58 27.83
C SER A 17 -6.10 -4.22 27.00
N LEU A 18 -5.82 -5.06 25.99
CA LEU A 18 -4.92 -4.72 24.90
C LEU A 18 -5.50 -3.47 24.26
N GLY A 19 -4.95 -2.33 24.58
CA GLY A 19 -5.17 -1.08 23.86
C GLY A 19 -4.59 -1.18 22.45
N ALA A 20 -5.07 -2.15 21.65
CA ALA A 20 -5.03 -2.02 20.22
C ALA A 20 -5.82 -0.75 19.92
N CYS A 21 -5.25 0.16 19.13
CA CYS A 21 -5.91 1.37 18.68
C CYS A 21 -7.24 1.03 17.97
N SER A 22 -8.26 0.68 18.72
CA SER A 22 -9.63 0.70 18.25
C SER A 22 -10.06 2.17 18.27
N LYS A 23 -9.79 2.91 17.19
CA LYS A 23 -10.59 4.11 16.96
C LYS A 23 -12.00 3.63 16.70
N LYS A 24 -12.87 3.77 17.71
CA LYS A 24 -14.31 3.74 17.52
C LYS A 24 -14.64 4.52 16.27
N ASN A 25 -15.57 4.00 15.46
CA ASN A 25 -16.26 4.74 14.42
C ASN A 25 -16.95 5.96 15.04
N ASN A 26 -16.19 6.99 15.33
CA ASN A 26 -16.73 8.31 15.54
C ASN A 26 -16.92 8.89 14.15
N ALA A 27 -18.16 9.24 13.84
CA ALA A 27 -18.53 10.02 12.69
C ALA A 27 -17.47 11.11 12.48
N GLN A 28 -16.87 11.12 11.28
CA GLN A 28 -15.88 12.13 10.89
C GLN A 28 -16.42 13.52 11.16
N PRO A 29 -15.67 14.40 11.78
CA PRO A 29 -16.00 15.81 11.69
C PRO A 29 -15.90 16.18 10.21
N ASN A 30 -16.99 16.70 9.65
CA ASN A 30 -17.03 17.32 8.33
C ASN A 30 -16.13 18.55 8.32
N LEU A 31 -14.85 18.35 8.11
CA LEU A 31 -13.96 19.42 7.68
C LEU A 31 -14.03 19.45 6.15
N VAL A 32 -15.01 20.19 5.62
CA VAL A 32 -15.03 20.58 4.22
C VAL A 32 -13.96 21.67 4.07
N GLU A 33 -12.71 21.26 3.87
CA GLU A 33 -11.76 22.18 3.23
C GLU A 33 -12.14 22.29 1.76
N PRO A 34 -12.09 23.53 1.19
CA PRO A 34 -12.39 23.70 -0.22
C PRO A 34 -11.44 22.82 -1.06
N PRO A 35 -11.89 22.32 -2.22
CA PRO A 35 -11.06 21.48 -3.07
C PRO A 35 -9.80 22.26 -3.45
N VAL A 36 -8.66 21.87 -2.89
CA VAL A 36 -7.36 22.35 -3.35
C VAL A 36 -7.21 21.84 -4.77
N VAL A 37 -7.23 22.72 -5.74
CA VAL A 37 -6.85 22.39 -7.12
C VAL A 37 -5.38 22.02 -7.07
N VAL A 38 -5.10 20.73 -6.95
CA VAL A 38 -3.73 20.21 -6.98
C VAL A 38 -3.25 20.32 -8.42
N PRO A 39 -2.20 21.10 -8.70
CA PRO A 39 -1.57 21.06 -10.02
C PRO A 39 -1.15 19.62 -10.31
N PRO A 40 -1.21 19.14 -11.55
CA PRO A 40 -0.70 17.84 -11.91
C PRO A 40 0.75 17.70 -11.43
N PRO A 41 1.16 16.53 -10.92
CA PRO A 41 2.52 16.32 -10.44
C PRO A 41 3.51 16.70 -11.54
N PRO A 42 4.59 17.44 -11.22
CA PRO A 42 5.60 17.77 -12.21
C PRO A 42 6.31 16.49 -12.66
N GLY A 43 6.29 16.18 -13.94
CA GLY A 43 7.16 15.17 -14.52
C GLY A 43 6.60 14.22 -15.57
N GLY A 44 5.31 14.12 -15.77
CA GLY A 44 4.78 13.33 -16.89
C GLY A 44 4.70 14.21 -18.16
N THR A 45 5.49 13.89 -19.19
CA THR A 45 5.24 14.46 -20.52
C THR A 45 3.90 13.94 -21.01
N THR A 46 3.01 14.85 -21.40
CA THR A 46 1.64 14.54 -21.87
C THR A 46 1.60 13.88 -23.24
N THR A 47 2.77 13.59 -23.83
CA THR A 47 2.92 13.08 -25.19
C THR A 47 3.77 11.82 -25.17
N GLY A 48 3.31 10.79 -25.88
CA GLY A 48 4.12 9.61 -26.17
C GLY A 48 3.72 8.29 -25.52
N PHE A 49 2.58 8.21 -24.78
CA PHE A 49 2.02 6.89 -24.43
C PHE A 49 1.33 6.33 -25.65
N THR A 50 1.95 5.32 -26.28
CA THR A 50 1.44 4.72 -27.49
C THR A 50 1.12 3.24 -27.32
N ILE A 51 0.08 2.78 -27.97
CA ILE A 51 -0.26 1.37 -28.14
C ILE A 51 -0.14 0.95 -29.59
N SER A 52 0.19 -0.31 -29.85
CA SER A 52 0.37 -0.86 -31.19
C SER A 52 -0.33 -2.20 -31.37
N GLN A 53 -0.87 -2.42 -32.57
CA GLN A 53 -1.38 -3.72 -33.03
C GLN A 53 -0.28 -4.62 -33.59
N SER A 54 0.97 -4.21 -33.51
CA SER A 54 2.13 -4.95 -33.95
C SER A 54 3.09 -5.19 -32.79
N LEU A 55 3.89 -6.24 -32.86
CA LEU A 55 4.99 -6.45 -31.93
C LEU A 55 6.07 -5.39 -32.12
N ASN A 56 6.84 -5.14 -31.06
CA ASN A 56 8.01 -4.24 -31.06
C ASN A 56 7.65 -2.79 -31.49
N GLN A 57 6.45 -2.35 -31.16
CA GLN A 57 5.91 -1.00 -31.40
C GLN A 57 5.95 -0.59 -32.91
N ALA A 58 5.89 -1.58 -33.81
CA ALA A 58 5.78 -1.28 -35.23
C ALA A 58 4.44 -0.61 -35.55
N THR A 59 4.39 0.15 -36.63
CA THR A 59 3.17 0.82 -37.09
C THR A 59 2.06 -0.16 -37.50
N PRO A 60 0.78 0.17 -37.29
CA PRO A 60 0.27 1.45 -36.79
C PRO A 60 0.33 1.60 -35.28
N ASN A 61 0.66 2.80 -34.83
CA ASN A 61 0.63 3.20 -33.41
C ASN A 61 -0.43 4.25 -33.18
N THR A 62 -0.99 4.29 -31.96
CA THR A 62 -1.97 5.29 -31.55
C THR A 62 -1.61 5.82 -30.17
N ASP A 63 -1.64 7.16 -30.04
CA ASP A 63 -1.40 7.84 -28.77
C ASP A 63 -2.65 7.81 -27.88
N LEU A 64 -2.42 7.62 -26.59
CA LEU A 64 -3.45 7.67 -25.55
C LEU A 64 -3.18 8.81 -24.55
N ASP A 65 -4.27 9.42 -24.07
CA ASP A 65 -4.20 10.51 -23.11
C ASP A 65 -3.92 10.01 -21.69
N MET A 66 -3.17 10.80 -20.95
CA MET A 66 -2.97 10.62 -19.51
C MET A 66 -4.28 10.74 -18.73
N TRP A 67 -4.40 9.99 -17.64
CA TRP A 67 -5.55 9.96 -16.73
C TRP A 67 -6.86 9.37 -17.31
N THR A 68 -6.94 9.25 -18.60
CA THR A 68 -8.10 8.69 -19.29
C THR A 68 -8.10 7.17 -19.18
N ILE A 69 -9.24 6.57 -18.90
CA ILE A 69 -9.47 5.14 -19.06
C ILE A 69 -9.97 4.90 -20.48
N TYR A 70 -9.21 4.16 -21.25
CA TYR A 70 -9.65 3.67 -22.56
C TYR A 70 -10.23 2.26 -22.39
N SER A 71 -11.47 2.08 -22.83
CA SER A 71 -12.21 0.84 -22.65
C SER A 71 -13.06 0.52 -23.86
N SER A 72 -13.28 -0.76 -24.13
CA SER A 72 -14.26 -1.20 -25.13
C SER A 72 -15.72 -1.01 -24.67
N ALA A 73 -15.96 -0.79 -23.36
CA ALA A 73 -17.27 -0.48 -22.83
C ALA A 73 -17.70 0.96 -23.17
N THR A 74 -18.95 1.12 -23.54
CA THR A 74 -19.55 2.46 -23.61
C THR A 74 -19.89 2.94 -22.20
N GLN A 75 -19.13 3.92 -21.69
CA GLN A 75 -19.37 4.54 -20.39
C GLN A 75 -19.59 6.05 -20.56
N ALA A 76 -20.57 6.58 -19.84
CA ALA A 76 -20.93 7.99 -19.91
C ALA A 76 -20.05 8.91 -19.03
N ALA A 77 -19.10 8.36 -18.24
CA ALA A 77 -18.28 9.15 -17.35
C ALA A 77 -17.16 9.88 -18.12
N THR A 78 -16.87 11.11 -17.70
CA THR A 78 -15.91 12.01 -18.37
C THR A 78 -14.48 11.47 -18.39
N ASP A 79 -14.14 10.54 -17.49
CA ASP A 79 -12.81 9.92 -17.41
C ASP A 79 -12.65 8.71 -18.35
N PHE A 80 -13.68 8.34 -19.08
CA PHE A 80 -13.68 7.20 -19.99
C PHE A 80 -13.73 7.66 -21.46
N LYS A 81 -12.96 6.98 -22.32
CA LYS A 81 -13.04 7.08 -23.78
C LYS A 81 -13.10 5.67 -24.36
N PRO A 82 -13.72 5.51 -25.53
CA PRO A 82 -13.61 4.24 -26.26
C PRO A 82 -12.15 3.99 -26.64
N LEU A 83 -11.73 2.73 -26.63
CA LEU A 83 -10.48 2.34 -27.28
C LEU A 83 -10.49 2.84 -28.73
N PRO A 84 -9.34 3.24 -29.29
CA PRO A 84 -9.26 3.60 -30.70
C PRO A 84 -9.83 2.48 -31.59
N ALA A 85 -10.47 2.87 -32.69
CA ALA A 85 -11.14 1.92 -33.57
C ALA A 85 -10.19 0.78 -34.00
N GLY A 86 -10.63 -0.45 -33.78
CA GLY A 86 -9.88 -1.66 -34.13
C GLY A 86 -8.87 -2.13 -33.08
N TYR A 87 -8.69 -1.44 -31.95
CA TYR A 87 -7.70 -1.83 -30.92
C TYR A 87 -8.20 -2.79 -29.86
N ASP A 88 -9.53 -2.94 -29.71
CA ASP A 88 -10.12 -3.91 -28.78
C ASP A 88 -9.63 -5.32 -29.12
N ASP A 89 -9.07 -6.03 -28.13
CA ASP A 89 -8.45 -7.35 -28.26
C ASP A 89 -7.30 -7.43 -29.31
N LYS A 90 -6.66 -6.30 -29.64
CA LYS A 90 -5.60 -6.26 -30.66
C LYS A 90 -4.33 -5.53 -30.24
N ILE A 91 -4.23 -5.11 -28.99
CA ILE A 91 -3.01 -4.47 -28.50
C ILE A 91 -1.94 -5.54 -28.27
N LEU A 92 -0.79 -5.39 -28.95
CA LEU A 92 0.32 -6.34 -28.89
C LEU A 92 1.55 -5.74 -28.16
N SER A 93 1.78 -4.43 -28.29
CA SER A 93 2.92 -3.74 -27.69
C SER A 93 2.58 -2.29 -27.36
N PHE A 94 3.46 -1.63 -26.60
CA PHE A 94 3.27 -0.24 -26.16
C PHE A 94 4.61 0.47 -25.90
N VAL A 95 4.54 1.81 -25.84
CA VAL A 95 5.59 2.68 -25.29
C VAL A 95 4.98 3.46 -24.13
N LEU A 96 5.52 3.29 -22.93
CA LEU A 96 5.15 4.02 -21.72
C LEU A 96 6.27 5.03 -21.39
N PRO A 97 6.02 6.33 -21.45
CA PRO A 97 7.03 7.34 -21.16
C PRO A 97 7.47 7.32 -19.70
N LYS A 98 8.75 7.61 -19.46
CA LYS A 98 9.32 7.78 -18.13
C LYS A 98 8.46 8.69 -17.24
N GLY A 99 8.36 8.35 -15.96
CA GLY A 99 7.58 9.10 -14.96
C GLY A 99 6.09 8.73 -14.95
N ASN A 100 5.71 7.64 -15.62
CA ASN A 100 4.33 7.17 -15.68
C ASN A 100 4.22 5.70 -15.31
N MET A 101 3.00 5.29 -14.98
CA MET A 101 2.59 3.89 -14.92
C MET A 101 1.42 3.64 -15.85
N ALA A 102 1.29 2.42 -16.36
CA ALA A 102 0.17 2.02 -17.19
C ALA A 102 -0.38 0.66 -16.77
N VAL A 103 -1.69 0.54 -16.74
CA VAL A 103 -2.42 -0.70 -16.51
C VAL A 103 -3.08 -1.13 -17.81
N PHE A 104 -2.92 -2.40 -18.13
CA PHE A 104 -3.63 -3.10 -19.21
C PHE A 104 -4.44 -4.23 -18.59
N ALA A 105 -5.71 -4.38 -18.97
CA ALA A 105 -6.57 -5.45 -18.46
C ALA A 105 -7.43 -6.08 -19.57
N GLU A 106 -7.73 -7.37 -19.35
CA GLU A 106 -8.54 -8.21 -20.26
C GLU A 106 -9.98 -7.69 -20.34
N ASN A 107 -10.60 -7.48 -19.18
CA ASN A 107 -11.98 -7.05 -19.13
C ASN A 107 -12.11 -5.53 -19.30
N GLN A 108 -13.14 -5.11 -19.98
CA GLN A 108 -13.47 -3.72 -20.29
C GLN A 108 -13.64 -2.81 -19.04
N ASP A 109 -13.79 -3.38 -17.85
CA ASP A 109 -13.91 -2.65 -16.58
C ASP A 109 -12.61 -2.61 -15.76
N GLY A 110 -11.51 -3.14 -16.30
CA GLY A 110 -10.21 -3.16 -15.62
C GLY A 110 -9.96 -4.39 -14.75
N THR A 111 -10.92 -5.32 -14.67
CA THR A 111 -10.79 -6.62 -13.98
C THR A 111 -10.26 -7.71 -14.91
N GLY A 112 -10.20 -8.93 -14.41
CA GLY A 112 -9.65 -10.09 -15.13
C GLY A 112 -8.12 -10.04 -15.19
N GLU A 113 -7.55 -10.77 -16.16
CA GLU A 113 -6.10 -10.77 -16.35
C GLU A 113 -5.60 -9.34 -16.58
N SER A 114 -4.64 -8.88 -15.80
CA SER A 114 -4.16 -7.51 -15.90
C SER A 114 -2.69 -7.38 -15.49
N ILE A 115 -2.07 -6.26 -15.86
CA ILE A 115 -0.66 -5.97 -15.60
C ILE A 115 -0.45 -4.48 -15.40
N CYS A 116 0.46 -4.09 -14.48
CA CYS A 116 0.83 -2.72 -14.22
C CYS A 116 2.32 -2.50 -14.46
N TYR A 117 2.68 -1.72 -15.47
CA TYR A 117 4.04 -1.30 -15.77
C TYR A 117 4.34 0.05 -15.12
N VAL A 118 5.59 0.26 -14.69
CA VAL A 118 6.05 1.56 -14.19
C VAL A 118 7.38 1.95 -14.86
N ALA A 119 7.39 3.08 -15.52
CA ALA A 119 8.56 3.67 -16.18
C ALA A 119 9.25 4.67 -15.25
N VAL A 120 10.31 4.22 -14.56
CA VAL A 120 11.02 5.01 -13.53
C VAL A 120 12.28 5.67 -14.09
N THR A 121 13.15 4.89 -14.70
CA THR A 121 14.48 5.33 -15.12
C THR A 121 14.54 5.72 -16.60
N SER A 122 13.73 5.06 -17.43
CA SER A 122 13.61 5.28 -18.86
C SER A 122 12.20 4.93 -19.32
N ASP A 123 11.87 5.26 -20.57
CA ASP A 123 10.67 4.74 -21.20
C ASP A 123 10.64 3.21 -21.14
N VAL A 124 9.45 2.64 -20.96
CA VAL A 124 9.22 1.19 -21.10
C VAL A 124 8.63 0.93 -22.49
N LYS A 125 9.34 0.11 -23.27
CA LYS A 125 8.97 -0.31 -24.61
C LYS A 125 8.88 -1.83 -24.63
N GLU A 126 7.66 -2.36 -24.50
CA GLU A 126 7.47 -3.79 -24.30
C GLU A 126 6.36 -4.35 -25.19
N ASN A 127 6.48 -5.63 -25.49
CA ASN A 127 5.36 -6.44 -25.95
C ASN A 127 4.56 -6.88 -24.74
N LEU A 128 3.23 -6.90 -24.84
CA LEU A 128 2.40 -7.49 -23.80
C LEU A 128 2.73 -8.98 -23.63
N PRO A 129 2.67 -9.53 -22.41
CA PRO A 129 2.92 -10.95 -22.17
C PRO A 129 1.85 -11.82 -22.84
N THR A 130 2.19 -13.07 -23.13
CA THR A 130 1.31 -14.04 -23.83
C THR A 130 -0.08 -14.14 -23.21
N ARG A 131 -0.18 -13.96 -21.88
CA ARG A 131 -1.48 -14.01 -21.17
C ARG A 131 -2.41 -12.84 -21.51
N LEU A 132 -1.88 -11.71 -22.01
CA LEU A 132 -2.61 -10.47 -22.32
C LEU A 132 -2.50 -10.03 -23.78
N VAL A 133 -1.50 -10.50 -24.54
CA VAL A 133 -1.33 -10.09 -25.93
C VAL A 133 -2.58 -10.42 -26.74
N GLY A 134 -3.17 -9.40 -27.39
CA GLY A 134 -4.39 -9.57 -28.18
C GLY A 134 -5.66 -9.85 -27.38
N LYS A 135 -5.72 -9.44 -26.10
CA LYS A 135 -6.88 -9.65 -25.21
C LYS A 135 -7.24 -8.42 -24.37
N VAL A 136 -6.61 -7.29 -24.64
CA VAL A 136 -6.79 -6.09 -23.83
C VAL A 136 -7.97 -5.28 -24.28
N SER A 137 -8.91 -5.06 -23.37
CA SER A 137 -10.10 -4.22 -23.54
C SER A 137 -10.14 -3.00 -22.60
N TYR A 138 -9.10 -2.82 -21.76
CA TYR A 138 -8.96 -1.71 -20.83
C TYR A 138 -7.50 -1.24 -20.75
N VAL A 139 -7.27 0.08 -20.85
CA VAL A 139 -5.95 0.71 -20.70
C VAL A 139 -6.08 2.00 -19.91
N ARG A 140 -5.21 2.22 -18.94
CA ARG A 140 -5.09 3.50 -18.22
C ARG A 140 -3.63 3.84 -17.96
N MET A 141 -3.22 5.07 -18.30
CA MET A 141 -1.94 5.63 -17.89
C MET A 141 -2.15 6.77 -16.87
N VAL A 142 -1.36 6.78 -15.82
CA VAL A 142 -1.30 7.87 -14.84
C VAL A 142 0.16 8.21 -14.51
N PRO A 143 0.47 9.46 -14.11
CA PRO A 143 1.81 9.82 -13.62
C PRO A 143 2.16 8.98 -12.40
N PHE A 144 3.41 8.54 -12.35
CA PHE A 144 3.97 7.80 -11.22
C PHE A 144 4.95 8.68 -10.44
N ARG A 145 4.72 8.80 -9.14
CA ARG A 145 5.60 9.58 -8.26
C ARG A 145 6.62 8.65 -7.60
N ASN A 146 7.83 8.60 -8.15
CA ASN A 146 8.94 7.87 -7.54
C ASN A 146 9.55 8.66 -6.38
N ILE A 147 8.83 8.72 -5.28
CA ILE A 147 9.21 9.42 -4.05
C ILE A 147 10.11 8.56 -3.16
N SER A 148 10.59 9.10 -2.04
CA SER A 148 11.40 8.31 -1.12
C SER A 148 10.57 7.28 -0.34
N LYS A 149 11.26 6.22 0.15
CA LYS A 149 10.62 5.06 0.81
C LYS A 149 9.92 5.42 2.12
N ARG A 150 10.44 6.43 2.87
CA ARG A 150 10.00 6.76 4.22
C ARG A 150 8.69 7.55 4.22
N GLY A 151 7.69 7.02 4.91
CA GLY A 151 6.38 7.61 5.08
C GLY A 151 5.86 7.54 6.51
N VAL A 152 4.57 7.79 6.68
CA VAL A 152 3.88 7.67 7.98
C VAL A 152 2.40 7.38 7.82
N GLY A 153 1.84 6.56 8.73
CA GLY A 153 0.40 6.47 8.93
C GLY A 153 -0.03 7.53 9.95
N TYR A 154 -0.83 8.54 9.52
CA TYR A 154 -1.18 9.64 10.40
C TYR A 154 -2.52 10.29 10.05
N THR A 155 -3.22 10.74 11.08
CA THR A 155 -4.54 11.36 10.93
C THR A 155 -4.50 12.88 10.87
N ASN A 156 -3.35 13.51 11.21
CA ASN A 156 -3.19 14.97 11.22
C ASN A 156 -2.12 15.39 10.21
N PHE A 157 -2.49 16.25 9.26
CA PHE A 157 -1.60 16.66 8.20
C PHE A 157 -0.43 17.56 8.69
N ASN A 158 -0.64 18.34 9.74
CA ASN A 158 0.45 19.15 10.31
C ASN A 158 1.57 18.28 10.88
N ASP A 159 1.23 17.12 11.47
CA ASP A 159 2.22 16.14 11.91
C ASP A 159 3.00 15.55 10.74
N VAL A 160 2.30 15.24 9.63
CA VAL A 160 2.92 14.71 8.41
C VAL A 160 3.96 15.70 7.84
N GLN A 161 3.62 16.99 7.81
CA GLN A 161 4.54 18.03 7.34
C GLN A 161 5.76 18.19 8.27
N ALA A 162 5.54 18.18 9.60
CA ALA A 162 6.62 18.27 10.58
C ALA A 162 7.61 17.11 10.46
N LEU A 163 7.14 15.90 10.15
CA LEU A 163 7.96 14.69 9.99
C LEU A 163 8.78 14.66 8.68
N LYS A 164 8.54 15.56 7.74
CA LYS A 164 9.26 15.65 6.45
C LYS A 164 9.29 14.31 5.70
N VAL A 165 8.18 13.59 5.73
CA VAL A 165 8.04 12.33 5.00
C VAL A 165 7.63 12.57 3.55
N ALA A 166 7.89 11.59 2.67
CA ALA A 166 7.55 11.71 1.25
C ALA A 166 6.12 11.24 0.95
N TRP A 167 5.54 10.41 1.80
CA TRP A 167 4.19 9.91 1.66
C TRP A 167 3.52 9.65 3.01
N TYR A 168 2.21 9.61 2.97
CA TYR A 168 1.39 9.31 4.14
C TYR A 168 0.06 8.67 3.75
N TYR A 169 -0.59 8.04 4.71
CA TYR A 169 -1.96 7.56 4.66
C TYR A 169 -2.63 7.77 6.03
N ASN A 170 -3.96 7.68 6.07
CA ASN A 170 -4.74 7.94 7.30
C ASN A 170 -5.83 6.90 7.53
N TRP A 171 -5.65 5.68 7.04
CA TRP A 171 -6.65 4.59 7.08
C TRP A 171 -7.98 4.94 6.40
N GLY A 172 -7.99 5.96 5.55
CA GLY A 172 -9.13 6.46 4.80
C GLY A 172 -8.74 6.90 3.40
N PHE A 173 -9.62 7.66 2.74
CA PHE A 173 -9.39 8.13 1.37
C PHE A 173 -9.83 9.57 1.12
N ASN A 174 -10.00 10.37 2.18
CA ASN A 174 -10.56 11.72 2.15
C ASN A 174 -9.53 12.86 2.13
N LEU A 175 -8.22 12.53 2.16
CA LEU A 175 -7.14 13.50 2.09
C LEU A 175 -6.54 13.56 0.67
N VAL A 176 -5.62 14.49 0.45
CA VAL A 176 -5.02 14.75 -0.86
C VAL A 176 -3.50 14.81 -0.80
N SER A 177 -2.86 14.54 -1.93
CA SER A 177 -1.43 14.77 -2.10
C SER A 177 -1.15 16.27 -2.27
N ILE A 178 0.02 16.69 -1.81
CA ILE A 178 0.62 18.00 -2.16
C ILE A 178 1.91 17.76 -2.98
N PRO A 179 2.47 18.79 -3.61
CA PRO A 179 3.67 18.60 -4.45
C PRO A 179 4.82 17.88 -3.76
N SER A 180 5.06 18.12 -2.47
CA SER A 180 6.16 17.55 -1.70
C SER A 180 5.82 16.22 -1.00
N ILE A 181 4.52 15.90 -0.78
CA ILE A 181 4.10 14.74 0.01
C ILE A 181 2.94 14.04 -0.68
N GLN A 182 3.11 12.76 -1.00
CA GLN A 182 2.07 11.95 -1.61
C GLN A 182 1.11 11.38 -0.57
N TYR A 183 -0.17 11.54 -0.80
CA TYR A 183 -1.20 10.81 -0.10
C TYR A 183 -1.48 9.47 -0.79
N VAL A 184 -1.59 8.41 -0.01
CA VAL A 184 -2.00 7.09 -0.50
C VAL A 184 -3.32 6.72 0.16
N PRO A 185 -4.44 6.71 -0.58
CA PRO A 185 -5.73 6.34 -0.02
C PRO A 185 -5.78 4.85 0.33
N MET A 186 -6.66 4.50 1.29
CA MET A 186 -6.89 3.14 1.74
C MET A 186 -8.38 2.81 1.72
N THR A 187 -8.73 1.66 1.17
CA THR A 187 -10.04 1.04 1.35
C THR A 187 -10.02 0.12 2.56
N TRP A 188 -10.11 0.70 3.76
CA TRP A 188 -9.86 0.06 5.05
C TRP A 188 -10.55 -1.29 5.26
N GLY A 189 -11.76 -1.46 4.74
CA GLY A 189 -12.53 -2.70 4.84
C GLY A 189 -13.60 -2.79 3.75
N LYS A 190 -14.43 -3.82 3.78
CA LYS A 190 -15.39 -4.14 2.72
C LYS A 190 -16.31 -2.99 2.31
N ASN A 191 -16.74 -2.15 3.25
CA ASN A 191 -17.64 -1.04 2.94
C ASN A 191 -16.94 0.10 2.17
N ALA A 192 -15.63 0.26 2.34
CA ALA A 192 -14.84 1.23 1.59
C ALA A 192 -14.50 0.73 0.18
N ALA A 193 -14.42 -0.58 -0.04
CA ALA A 193 -14.17 -1.20 -1.33
C ALA A 193 -15.51 -1.42 -2.08
N SER A 194 -15.96 -0.41 -2.79
CA SER A 194 -17.23 -0.40 -3.51
C SER A 194 -17.11 0.26 -4.88
N ALA A 195 -18.03 -0.03 -5.78
CA ALA A 195 -18.09 0.60 -7.11
C ALA A 195 -18.20 2.14 -7.03
N ALA A 196 -18.95 2.66 -6.05
CA ALA A 196 -19.08 4.10 -5.85
C ALA A 196 -17.73 4.75 -5.48
N ASN A 197 -16.97 4.14 -4.57
CA ASN A 197 -15.66 4.65 -4.18
C ASN A 197 -14.61 4.44 -5.29
N ALA A 198 -14.70 3.37 -6.08
CA ALA A 198 -13.86 3.22 -7.27
C ALA A 198 -14.03 4.41 -8.23
N SER A 199 -15.27 4.88 -8.45
CA SER A 199 -15.53 6.07 -9.27
C SER A 199 -14.88 7.34 -8.69
N VAL A 200 -14.87 7.50 -7.35
CA VAL A 200 -14.16 8.61 -6.70
C VAL A 200 -12.66 8.54 -7.00
N PHE A 201 -12.04 7.37 -6.88
CA PHE A 201 -10.60 7.20 -7.15
C PHE A 201 -10.26 7.40 -8.64
N ILE A 202 -11.14 7.01 -9.55
CA ILE A 202 -10.97 7.24 -10.98
C ILE A 202 -10.85 8.74 -11.27
N GLY A 203 -11.67 9.57 -10.65
CA GLY A 203 -11.65 11.02 -10.83
C GLY A 203 -10.44 11.73 -10.21
N ARG A 204 -9.64 11.07 -9.36
CA ARG A 204 -8.49 11.68 -8.70
C ARG A 204 -7.28 11.81 -9.62
N ARG A 205 -6.58 12.95 -9.51
CA ARG A 205 -5.39 13.29 -10.31
C ARG A 205 -4.12 13.42 -9.46
N ASP A 206 -4.19 13.02 -8.20
CA ASP A 206 -3.12 13.18 -7.21
C ASP A 206 -2.64 11.85 -6.62
N ILE A 207 -3.19 10.72 -7.07
CA ILE A 207 -2.88 9.38 -6.59
C ILE A 207 -2.45 8.45 -7.72
N ASP A 208 -1.54 7.53 -7.42
CA ASP A 208 -1.06 6.47 -8.32
C ASP A 208 -1.16 5.07 -7.68
N HIS A 209 -1.37 4.99 -6.37
CA HIS A 209 -1.51 3.75 -5.61
C HIS A 209 -2.79 3.74 -4.78
N LEU A 210 -3.22 2.54 -4.43
CA LEU A 210 -4.33 2.31 -3.50
C LEU A 210 -3.97 1.17 -2.53
N LEU A 211 -4.03 1.49 -1.22
CA LEU A 211 -3.98 0.49 -0.16
C LEU A 211 -5.35 -0.18 -0.04
N SER A 212 -5.36 -1.49 0.19
CA SER A 212 -6.59 -2.23 0.40
C SER A 212 -6.92 -2.40 1.89
N PHE A 213 -7.32 -3.59 2.33
CA PHE A 213 -7.89 -3.81 3.66
C PHE A 213 -6.85 -3.77 4.77
N ASN A 214 -7.23 -3.17 5.90
CA ASN A 214 -6.40 -3.09 7.11
C ASN A 214 -6.70 -4.25 8.05
N GLU A 215 -5.73 -5.12 8.27
CA GLU A 215 -5.82 -6.29 9.16
C GLU A 215 -7.16 -7.04 9.02
N PRO A 216 -7.51 -7.51 7.82
CA PRO A 216 -8.78 -8.18 7.56
C PRO A 216 -8.92 -9.51 8.34
N ASP A 217 -7.83 -10.06 8.82
CA ASP A 217 -7.71 -11.21 9.71
C ASP A 217 -7.98 -10.88 11.18
N GLY A 218 -8.06 -9.60 11.54
CA GLY A 218 -8.28 -9.12 12.91
C GLY A 218 -9.77 -8.89 13.21
N LEU A 219 -10.31 -9.54 14.26
CA LEU A 219 -11.71 -9.43 14.66
C LEU A 219 -12.17 -7.98 14.94
N HIS A 220 -11.27 -7.13 15.45
CA HIS A 220 -11.54 -5.73 15.79
C HIS A 220 -11.00 -4.74 14.74
N GLN A 221 -10.58 -5.25 13.60
CA GLN A 221 -10.08 -4.51 12.46
C GLN A 221 -11.08 -4.60 11.29
N ALA A 222 -10.62 -4.68 10.06
CA ALA A 222 -11.54 -4.80 8.92
C ALA A 222 -12.42 -6.06 8.98
N ASN A 223 -11.98 -7.10 9.69
CA ASN A 223 -12.73 -8.33 9.99
C ASN A 223 -13.42 -8.92 8.76
N MET A 224 -12.62 -9.43 7.86
CA MET A 224 -13.08 -10.05 6.60
C MET A 224 -12.67 -11.53 6.56
N PRO A 225 -13.34 -12.41 7.33
CA PRO A 225 -12.98 -13.82 7.40
C PRO A 225 -13.29 -14.58 6.11
N ASP A 226 -14.21 -14.09 5.29
CA ASP A 226 -14.58 -14.65 4.00
C ASP A 226 -13.61 -14.15 2.92
N ILE A 227 -12.77 -15.05 2.43
CA ILE A 227 -11.74 -14.76 1.43
C ILE A 227 -12.36 -14.42 0.07
N ASP A 228 -13.43 -15.09 -0.32
CA ASP A 228 -14.08 -14.88 -1.61
C ASP A 228 -14.77 -13.50 -1.64
N ASP A 229 -15.44 -13.07 -0.55
CA ASP A 229 -15.95 -11.69 -0.43
C ASP A 229 -14.81 -10.68 -0.44
N ALA A 230 -13.68 -10.98 0.21
CA ALA A 230 -12.52 -10.09 0.20
C ALA A 230 -11.96 -9.90 -1.22
N VAL A 231 -11.82 -10.98 -2.00
CA VAL A 231 -11.35 -10.90 -3.39
C VAL A 231 -12.36 -10.13 -4.26
N ALA A 232 -13.65 -10.44 -4.16
CA ALA A 232 -14.70 -9.75 -4.92
C ALA A 232 -14.70 -8.23 -4.61
N ARG A 233 -14.48 -7.82 -3.35
CA ARG A 233 -14.34 -6.41 -2.96
C ARG A 233 -13.05 -5.79 -3.49
N TYR A 234 -11.97 -6.52 -3.49
CA TYR A 234 -10.70 -6.08 -4.04
C TYR A 234 -10.80 -5.80 -5.56
N GLU A 235 -11.54 -6.62 -6.31
CA GLU A 235 -11.77 -6.44 -7.75
C GLU A 235 -12.46 -5.12 -8.08
N PHE A 236 -13.34 -4.58 -7.22
CA PHE A 236 -13.88 -3.23 -7.44
C PHE A 236 -12.78 -2.17 -7.53
N MET A 237 -11.68 -2.36 -6.80
CA MET A 237 -10.57 -1.41 -6.77
C MET A 237 -9.66 -1.53 -7.99
N LEU A 238 -9.59 -2.71 -8.61
CA LEU A 238 -8.86 -2.91 -9.87
C LEU A 238 -9.42 -2.03 -10.99
N LYS A 239 -10.74 -1.76 -10.99
CA LYS A 239 -11.41 -0.87 -11.95
C LYS A 239 -10.85 0.54 -11.98
N THR A 240 -10.15 0.94 -10.93
CA THR A 240 -9.48 2.24 -10.86
C THR A 240 -8.29 2.37 -11.80
N GLY A 241 -7.68 1.25 -12.22
CA GLY A 241 -6.42 1.25 -12.98
C GLY A 241 -5.26 1.87 -12.21
N LEU A 242 -5.32 1.89 -10.87
CA LEU A 242 -4.22 2.28 -10.00
C LEU A 242 -3.34 1.08 -9.67
N ARG A 243 -2.14 1.34 -9.15
CA ARG A 243 -1.25 0.31 -8.63
C ARG A 243 -1.78 -0.17 -7.28
N MET A 244 -2.02 -1.47 -7.16
CA MET A 244 -2.78 -2.05 -6.05
C MET A 244 -1.89 -2.74 -5.04
N CYS A 245 -2.09 -2.39 -3.76
CA CYS A 245 -1.49 -3.10 -2.65
C CYS A 245 -2.40 -4.23 -2.16
N SER A 246 -1.81 -5.35 -1.71
CA SER A 246 -2.56 -6.40 -1.02
C SER A 246 -3.22 -5.86 0.25
N PRO A 247 -4.16 -6.58 0.84
CA PRO A 247 -4.51 -6.39 2.24
C PRO A 247 -3.27 -6.47 3.13
N ALA A 248 -3.17 -5.59 4.14
CA ALA A 248 -2.14 -5.63 5.16
C ALA A 248 -2.65 -6.42 6.35
N VAL A 249 -2.20 -7.66 6.49
CA VAL A 249 -2.60 -8.57 7.59
C VAL A 249 -1.73 -8.38 8.82
N THR A 250 -2.18 -8.91 9.97
CA THR A 250 -1.31 -9.05 11.15
C THR A 250 -0.08 -9.89 10.78
N GLN A 251 1.05 -9.64 11.45
CA GLN A 251 2.34 -10.22 11.04
C GLN A 251 2.36 -11.75 10.89
N ASP A 252 1.64 -12.47 11.75
CA ASP A 252 1.66 -13.93 11.75
C ASP A 252 0.88 -14.54 10.58
N ASN A 253 0.04 -13.77 9.93
CA ASN A 253 -0.81 -14.22 8.83
C ASN A 253 -0.26 -13.86 7.43
N ALA A 254 0.96 -13.28 7.37
CA ALA A 254 1.60 -12.87 6.12
C ALA A 254 2.53 -13.92 5.51
N THR A 255 3.02 -14.91 6.28
CA THR A 255 4.14 -15.77 5.89
C THR A 255 3.80 -17.22 5.64
N VAL A 256 2.53 -17.61 5.74
CA VAL A 256 2.07 -19.00 5.62
C VAL A 256 0.90 -19.09 4.65
N ASP A 257 1.02 -19.94 3.63
CA ASP A 257 0.01 -20.10 2.57
C ASP A 257 -1.40 -20.43 3.09
N THR A 258 -1.49 -21.13 4.21
CA THR A 258 -2.77 -21.49 4.85
C THR A 258 -3.32 -20.38 5.74
N ARG A 259 -2.61 -19.28 5.91
CA ARG A 259 -3.05 -18.11 6.66
C ARG A 259 -3.78 -17.13 5.74
N TRP A 260 -4.36 -16.09 6.30
CA TRP A 260 -5.29 -15.21 5.62
C TRP A 260 -4.71 -14.61 4.32
N LEU A 261 -3.50 -14.05 4.36
CA LEU A 261 -2.90 -13.44 3.16
C LEU A 261 -2.59 -14.48 2.09
N GLY A 262 -2.06 -15.65 2.46
CA GLY A 262 -1.79 -16.73 1.51
C GLY A 262 -3.06 -17.24 0.83
N GLN A 263 -4.15 -17.42 1.59
CA GLN A 263 -5.45 -17.78 1.03
C GLN A 263 -5.98 -16.69 0.10
N PHE A 264 -5.88 -15.41 0.50
CA PHE A 264 -6.26 -14.27 -0.35
C PHE A 264 -5.45 -14.24 -1.65
N MET A 265 -4.12 -14.37 -1.59
CA MET A 265 -3.27 -14.34 -2.79
C MET A 265 -3.58 -15.50 -3.73
N THR A 266 -3.89 -16.68 -3.19
CA THR A 266 -4.30 -17.85 -3.98
C THR A 266 -5.65 -17.62 -4.66
N ALA A 267 -6.64 -17.14 -3.93
CA ALA A 267 -7.96 -16.83 -4.47
C ALA A 267 -7.92 -15.66 -5.48
N ALA A 268 -7.15 -14.62 -5.19
CA ALA A 268 -6.92 -13.51 -6.12
C ALA A 268 -6.27 -13.97 -7.43
N ALA A 269 -5.27 -14.86 -7.36
CA ALA A 269 -4.65 -15.44 -8.55
C ALA A 269 -5.66 -16.28 -9.36
N ALA A 270 -6.51 -17.08 -8.70
CA ALA A 270 -7.57 -17.85 -9.35
C ALA A 270 -8.62 -16.96 -10.03
N ALA A 271 -8.96 -15.82 -9.41
CA ALA A 271 -9.84 -14.78 -9.97
C ALA A 271 -9.13 -13.88 -11.01
N LYS A 272 -7.84 -14.08 -11.27
CA LYS A 272 -7.00 -13.19 -12.09
C LYS A 272 -6.93 -11.75 -11.56
N ALA A 273 -7.15 -11.56 -10.27
CA ALA A 273 -7.09 -10.26 -9.62
C ALA A 273 -5.62 -9.88 -9.36
N ARG A 274 -5.15 -8.80 -9.99
CA ARG A 274 -3.76 -8.33 -9.91
C ARG A 274 -3.42 -7.77 -8.53
N VAL A 275 -2.28 -8.21 -7.97
CA VAL A 275 -1.67 -7.64 -6.77
C VAL A 275 -0.25 -7.17 -7.11
N ASP A 276 -0.02 -5.86 -7.08
CA ASP A 276 1.26 -5.27 -7.49
C ASP A 276 2.27 -5.17 -6.35
N VAL A 277 1.79 -4.98 -5.14
CA VAL A 277 2.59 -4.73 -3.94
C VAL A 277 2.02 -5.52 -2.77
N VAL A 278 2.86 -6.13 -1.96
CA VAL A 278 2.44 -6.77 -0.71
C VAL A 278 2.57 -5.77 0.43
N ALA A 279 1.43 -5.35 1.00
CA ALA A 279 1.37 -4.50 2.17
C ALA A 279 1.44 -5.33 3.45
N LEU A 280 2.18 -4.83 4.46
CA LEU A 280 2.59 -5.60 5.63
C LEU A 280 2.48 -4.77 6.90
N HIS A 281 2.11 -5.46 8.00
CA HIS A 281 2.28 -4.98 9.37
C HIS A 281 3.30 -5.85 10.11
N TRP A 282 4.09 -5.24 10.98
CA TRP A 282 4.99 -5.97 11.84
C TRP A 282 5.20 -5.27 13.18
N TYR A 283 4.97 -5.99 14.25
CA TYR A 283 5.24 -5.58 15.61
C TYR A 283 6.00 -6.70 16.32
N ASP A 284 6.95 -6.37 17.20
CA ASP A 284 7.77 -7.39 17.86
C ASP A 284 7.01 -8.13 18.98
N TRP A 285 5.99 -8.90 18.60
CA TRP A 285 5.20 -9.69 19.55
C TRP A 285 5.93 -10.94 20.06
N GLY A 286 7.03 -11.35 19.44
CA GLY A 286 7.80 -12.55 19.81
C GLY A 286 8.52 -12.42 21.15
N SER A 287 8.89 -11.20 21.59
CA SER A 287 9.43 -10.92 22.90
C SER A 287 9.08 -9.49 23.28
N GLN A 288 8.31 -9.35 24.36
CA GLN A 288 7.79 -8.04 24.79
C GLN A 288 8.59 -7.44 25.96
N THR A 289 9.65 -8.11 26.40
CA THR A 289 10.45 -7.70 27.54
C THR A 289 11.85 -7.26 27.09
N ASN A 290 12.40 -6.25 27.76
CA ASN A 290 13.81 -5.88 27.61
C ASN A 290 14.64 -6.86 28.45
N ASP A 291 14.89 -8.04 27.90
CA ASP A 291 15.57 -9.17 28.57
C ASP A 291 17.10 -9.16 28.39
N LYS A 292 17.63 -8.24 27.59
CA LYS A 292 19.06 -8.08 27.38
C LYS A 292 19.65 -7.01 28.30
N SER A 293 20.92 -7.08 28.54
CA SER A 293 21.64 -6.20 29.48
C SER A 293 21.71 -4.74 29.04
N THR A 294 21.47 -4.44 27.76
CA THR A 294 21.50 -3.08 27.22
C THR A 294 20.36 -2.85 26.22
N ASP A 295 19.97 -1.59 26.05
CA ASP A 295 18.97 -1.19 25.02
C ASP A 295 19.45 -1.53 23.61
N GLN A 296 20.75 -1.40 23.33
CA GLN A 296 21.33 -1.78 22.03
C GLN A 296 21.12 -3.27 21.75
N LEU A 297 21.44 -4.15 22.70
CA LEU A 297 21.26 -5.59 22.53
C LEU A 297 19.78 -5.99 22.37
N ASN A 298 18.87 -5.26 23.04
CA ASN A 298 17.43 -5.45 22.81
C ASN A 298 17.05 -5.04 21.39
N ALA A 299 17.46 -3.87 20.91
CA ALA A 299 17.19 -3.39 19.55
C ALA A 299 17.77 -4.33 18.48
N ASP A 300 18.97 -4.85 18.67
CA ASP A 300 19.62 -5.79 17.74
C ASP A 300 18.86 -7.11 17.65
N ALA A 301 18.38 -7.63 18.79
CA ALA A 301 17.58 -8.85 18.82
C ALA A 301 16.22 -8.66 18.09
N ILE A 302 15.59 -7.50 18.26
CA ILE A 302 14.36 -7.13 17.56
C ILE A 302 14.62 -7.02 16.05
N LEU A 303 15.67 -6.32 15.66
CA LEU A 303 16.07 -6.19 14.25
C LEU A 303 16.33 -7.56 13.61
N SER A 304 16.96 -8.47 14.33
CA SER A 304 17.19 -9.84 13.84
C SER A 304 15.88 -10.56 13.54
N ARG A 305 14.87 -10.49 14.42
CA ARG A 305 13.53 -11.06 14.17
C ARG A 305 12.84 -10.39 12.99
N PHE A 306 12.95 -9.07 12.89
CA PHE A 306 12.39 -8.33 11.77
C PHE A 306 13.00 -8.75 10.42
N LYS A 307 14.32 -8.90 10.37
CA LYS A 307 15.01 -9.39 9.16
C LYS A 307 14.54 -10.80 8.74
N VAL A 308 14.36 -11.71 9.70
CA VAL A 308 13.82 -13.05 9.45
C VAL A 308 12.41 -12.98 8.87
N TYR A 309 11.55 -12.12 9.44
CA TYR A 309 10.20 -11.91 8.92
C TYR A 309 10.21 -11.40 7.48
N ILE A 310 10.98 -10.35 7.19
CA ILE A 310 11.12 -9.78 5.84
C ILE A 310 11.58 -10.84 4.84
N ALA A 311 12.60 -11.63 5.19
CA ALA A 311 13.12 -12.68 4.32
C ALA A 311 12.06 -13.75 4.01
N ARG A 312 11.24 -14.14 5.00
CA ARG A 312 10.13 -15.09 4.80
C ARG A 312 9.06 -14.55 3.89
N VAL A 313 8.64 -13.30 4.09
CA VAL A 313 7.62 -12.68 3.23
C VAL A 313 8.13 -12.55 1.80
N HIS A 314 9.38 -12.10 1.61
CA HIS A 314 9.95 -12.00 0.27
C HIS A 314 10.11 -13.36 -0.41
N ALA A 315 10.43 -14.41 0.34
CA ALA A 315 10.46 -15.77 -0.21
C ALA A 315 9.07 -16.28 -0.63
N ALA A 316 8.02 -15.91 0.10
CA ALA A 316 6.63 -16.24 -0.26
C ALA A 316 6.12 -15.44 -1.47
N TYR A 317 6.56 -14.18 -1.62
CA TYR A 317 6.10 -13.26 -2.68
C TYR A 317 7.28 -12.63 -3.43
N PRO A 318 8.09 -13.43 -4.15
CA PRO A 318 9.37 -12.96 -4.72
C PRO A 318 9.21 -11.98 -5.89
N ASN A 319 8.03 -11.90 -6.49
CA ASN A 319 7.76 -11.07 -7.66
C ASN A 319 7.10 -9.73 -7.30
N GLN A 320 6.66 -9.54 -6.05
CA GLN A 320 6.02 -8.31 -5.58
C GLN A 320 6.99 -7.46 -4.77
N SER A 321 6.88 -6.14 -4.90
CA SER A 321 7.48 -5.21 -3.96
C SER A 321 6.79 -5.30 -2.60
N LEU A 322 7.52 -5.02 -1.52
CA LEU A 322 6.99 -5.00 -0.15
C LEU A 322 6.80 -3.56 0.34
N TRP A 323 5.67 -3.29 1.02
CA TRP A 323 5.39 -2.06 1.74
C TRP A 323 5.10 -2.37 3.21
N PHE A 324 5.87 -1.80 4.11
CA PHE A 324 5.57 -1.84 5.53
C PHE A 324 4.70 -0.64 5.89
N THR A 325 3.39 -0.81 5.85
CA THR A 325 2.44 0.26 6.19
C THR A 325 2.42 0.55 7.68
N GLU A 326 2.70 -0.46 8.51
CA GLU A 326 2.87 -0.30 9.95
C GLU A 326 3.99 -1.21 10.46
N TYR A 327 4.93 -0.65 11.23
CA TYR A 327 5.87 -1.47 11.98
C TYR A 327 6.47 -0.70 13.17
N ASN A 328 6.77 -1.40 14.25
CA ASN A 328 7.61 -0.92 15.34
C ASN A 328 8.13 -2.08 16.20
N CYS A 329 8.92 -1.76 17.23
CA CYS A 329 9.54 -2.75 18.13
C CYS A 329 8.65 -3.18 19.31
N ASN A 330 7.35 -3.01 19.23
CA ASN A 330 6.36 -3.21 20.27
C ASN A 330 6.19 -1.99 21.21
N PRO A 331 4.96 -1.53 21.47
CA PRO A 331 4.70 -0.33 22.28
C PRO A 331 5.12 -0.43 23.75
N THR A 332 5.44 -1.62 24.26
CA THR A 332 5.92 -1.82 25.64
C THR A 332 7.41 -1.55 25.82
N ARG A 333 8.17 -1.41 24.71
CA ARG A 333 9.60 -1.09 24.77
C ARG A 333 9.81 0.37 25.18
N ASN A 334 10.94 0.65 25.83
CA ASN A 334 11.31 2.02 26.19
C ASN A 334 11.75 2.84 24.95
N GLU A 335 11.79 4.18 25.11
CA GLU A 335 12.14 5.10 24.03
C GLU A 335 13.52 4.80 23.43
N ALA A 336 14.51 4.47 24.24
CA ALA A 336 15.87 4.20 23.78
C ALA A 336 15.91 3.00 22.81
N VAL A 337 15.20 1.91 23.13
CA VAL A 337 15.09 0.74 22.25
C VAL A 337 14.35 1.12 20.95
N HIS A 338 13.27 1.92 21.03
CA HIS A 338 12.57 2.41 19.85
C HIS A 338 13.48 3.23 18.92
N LEU A 339 14.27 4.16 19.47
CA LEU A 339 15.18 5.01 18.70
C LEU A 339 16.28 4.20 18.00
N LEU A 340 16.86 3.23 18.68
CA LEU A 340 17.89 2.35 18.12
C LEU A 340 17.31 1.45 17.02
N PHE A 341 16.18 0.79 17.30
CA PHE A 341 15.50 -0.05 16.31
C PHE A 341 15.01 0.75 15.09
N MET A 342 14.43 1.93 15.29
CA MET A 342 13.96 2.81 14.23
C MET A 342 15.07 3.14 13.22
N LYS A 343 16.26 3.49 13.71
CA LYS A 343 17.43 3.80 12.86
C LYS A 343 17.90 2.56 12.09
N SER A 344 18.18 1.49 12.83
CA SER A 344 18.75 0.27 12.23
C SER A 344 17.78 -0.46 11.29
N SER A 345 16.47 -0.45 11.61
CA SER A 345 15.44 -1.03 10.73
C SER A 345 15.25 -0.23 9.46
N ALA A 346 15.23 1.10 9.54
CA ALA A 346 15.13 1.97 8.37
C ALA A 346 16.35 1.84 7.45
N GLU A 347 17.57 1.78 8.02
CA GLU A 347 18.79 1.51 7.25
C GLU A 347 18.70 0.17 6.51
N TYR A 348 18.25 -0.87 7.20
CA TYR A 348 18.05 -2.19 6.58
C TYR A 348 17.00 -2.15 5.48
N LEU A 349 15.83 -1.56 5.70
CA LEU A 349 14.77 -1.43 4.69
C LEU A 349 15.23 -0.61 3.48
N ASN A 350 16.06 0.42 3.69
CA ASN A 350 16.67 1.20 2.62
C ASN A 350 17.61 0.37 1.74
N SER A 351 18.31 -0.61 2.31
CA SER A 351 19.24 -1.48 1.57
C SER A 351 18.55 -2.52 0.68
N LEU A 352 17.26 -2.79 0.90
CA LEU A 352 16.51 -3.82 0.18
C LEU A 352 15.83 -3.23 -1.07
N SER A 353 16.22 -3.69 -2.26
CA SER A 353 15.65 -3.21 -3.53
C SER A 353 14.17 -3.58 -3.71
N TYR A 354 13.72 -4.66 -3.10
CA TYR A 354 12.35 -5.13 -3.15
C TYR A 354 11.44 -4.51 -2.07
N VAL A 355 11.98 -3.72 -1.13
CA VAL A 355 11.18 -2.90 -0.23
C VAL A 355 11.01 -1.53 -0.88
N GLU A 356 9.75 -1.19 -1.17
CA GLU A 356 9.42 0.04 -1.89
C GLU A 356 9.08 1.19 -0.94
N ARG A 357 8.30 0.92 0.11
CA ARG A 357 7.89 1.95 1.10
C ARG A 357 7.80 1.36 2.51
N TYR A 358 7.96 2.24 3.51
CA TYR A 358 7.79 1.87 4.91
C TYR A 358 7.35 3.06 5.76
N ALA A 359 6.51 2.80 6.78
CA ALA A 359 5.98 3.77 7.72
C ALA A 359 6.11 3.24 9.17
N TYR A 360 6.88 3.94 9.99
CA TYR A 360 6.99 3.61 11.42
C TYR A 360 5.68 3.96 12.12
N PHE A 361 5.14 3.02 12.88
CA PHE A 361 3.93 3.24 13.68
C PHE A 361 4.33 3.72 15.07
N PHE A 362 4.14 5.02 15.34
CA PHE A 362 4.51 5.61 16.62
C PHE A 362 3.54 5.15 17.71
N PRO A 363 4.04 4.55 18.83
CA PRO A 363 3.17 4.23 19.95
C PRO A 363 2.52 5.47 20.54
N GLY A 364 1.29 5.35 21.03
CA GLY A 364 0.59 6.48 21.63
C GLY A 364 1.32 7.09 22.85
N VAL A 365 2.13 6.29 23.57
CA VAL A 365 2.98 6.73 24.68
C VAL A 365 4.30 7.36 24.24
N LEU A 366 4.69 7.18 22.97
CA LEU A 366 5.88 7.72 22.34
C LEU A 366 5.52 8.39 21.01
N PRO A 367 4.70 9.46 21.01
CA PRO A 367 4.20 10.08 19.79
C PRO A 367 5.33 10.77 19.02
N ALA A 368 5.12 10.96 17.73
CA ALA A 368 6.06 11.66 16.86
C ALA A 368 6.11 13.18 17.13
N THR A 369 4.97 13.76 17.54
CA THR A 369 4.84 15.20 17.80
C THR A 369 4.19 15.45 19.15
N SER A 370 4.37 16.66 19.66
CA SER A 370 3.73 17.09 20.93
C SER A 370 2.20 17.31 20.79
N GLY A 371 1.67 17.23 19.57
CA GLY A 371 0.25 17.50 19.27
C GLY A 371 -0.07 19.00 19.21
N THR A 372 -1.39 19.30 19.20
CA THR A 372 -1.90 20.68 19.13
C THR A 372 -1.49 21.52 20.35
N PRO A 373 -1.26 22.84 20.16
CA PRO A 373 -1.32 23.56 18.87
C PRO A 373 0.00 23.59 18.09
N ASN A 374 1.12 23.17 18.67
CA ASN A 374 2.45 23.53 18.16
C ASN A 374 3.09 22.47 17.26
N TYR A 375 2.59 21.22 17.24
CA TYR A 375 3.11 20.10 16.44
C TYR A 375 4.65 19.99 16.41
N THR A 376 5.32 20.28 17.54
CA THR A 376 6.77 20.16 17.64
C THR A 376 7.18 18.70 17.67
N LEU A 377 8.24 18.37 16.96
CA LEU A 377 8.78 17.01 16.95
C LEU A 377 9.29 16.61 18.35
N THR A 378 8.89 15.45 18.80
CA THR A 378 9.50 14.75 19.95
C THR A 378 10.87 14.19 19.54
N THR A 379 11.59 13.58 20.46
CA THR A 379 12.83 12.83 20.14
C THR A 379 12.57 11.76 19.08
N MET A 380 11.44 11.03 19.20
CA MET A 380 11.01 10.03 18.23
C MET A 380 10.79 10.63 16.86
N GLY A 381 9.98 11.70 16.77
CA GLY A 381 9.67 12.37 15.51
C GLY A 381 10.89 13.02 14.87
N LYS A 382 11.76 13.64 15.67
CA LYS A 382 13.02 14.22 15.19
C LYS A 382 13.90 13.14 14.57
N THR A 383 14.12 12.03 15.29
CA THR A 383 14.88 10.89 14.77
C THR A 383 14.31 10.39 13.44
N TRP A 384 12.98 10.18 13.36
CA TRP A 384 12.35 9.73 12.12
C TRP A 384 12.55 10.73 10.97
N SER A 385 12.39 12.02 11.24
CA SER A 385 12.50 13.08 10.22
C SER A 385 13.92 13.23 9.64
N GLU A 386 14.94 12.80 10.38
CA GLU A 386 16.35 12.91 10.01
C GLU A 386 16.91 11.65 9.33
N ILE A 387 16.18 10.52 9.35
CA ILE A 387 16.63 9.28 8.68
C ILE A 387 16.69 9.49 7.17
N PRO A 388 17.85 9.27 6.52
CA PRO A 388 17.94 9.28 5.06
C PRO A 388 17.02 8.25 4.44
N SER A 389 16.43 8.59 3.28
CA SER A 389 15.54 7.66 2.59
C SER A 389 15.71 7.78 1.07
N PRO A 390 16.17 6.72 0.39
CA PRO A 390 16.31 6.69 -1.06
C PRO A 390 14.94 6.66 -1.74
N SER A 391 14.95 6.83 -3.06
CA SER A 391 13.75 6.65 -3.89
C SER A 391 13.16 5.24 -3.74
N SER A 392 11.84 5.15 -3.84
CA SER A 392 11.09 3.90 -3.70
C SER A 392 11.53 2.84 -4.71
N LEU A 393 11.71 3.23 -5.94
CA LEU A 393 12.16 2.36 -7.03
C LEU A 393 13.45 2.88 -7.66
N THR A 394 14.35 1.98 -7.98
CA THR A 394 15.64 2.26 -8.65
C THR A 394 15.68 1.79 -10.09
N ALA A 395 14.66 1.08 -10.55
CA ALA A 395 14.50 0.55 -11.90
C ALA A 395 13.03 0.60 -12.34
N ASN A 396 12.79 0.42 -13.63
CA ASN A 396 11.44 0.22 -14.17
C ASN A 396 10.81 -1.05 -13.56
N VAL A 397 9.48 -1.02 -13.35
CA VAL A 397 8.73 -2.23 -12.99
C VAL A 397 8.16 -2.85 -14.26
N ILE A 398 8.68 -4.01 -14.59
CA ILE A 398 8.27 -4.82 -15.76
C ILE A 398 7.85 -6.19 -15.19
N PRO A 399 6.56 -6.37 -14.85
CA PRO A 399 6.09 -7.64 -14.30
C PRO A 399 6.22 -8.77 -15.32
N LYS A 400 6.48 -9.99 -14.83
CA LYS A 400 6.66 -11.19 -15.65
C LYS A 400 5.34 -11.89 -15.96
#